data_24e3001716dc80a00ae45432c358d644
#
_entry.id   24e3001716dc80a00ae45432c358d644
#
_cell.length_a   1.000
_cell.length_b   1.000
_cell.length_c   1.000
_cell.angle_alpha   90.00
_cell.angle_beta   90.00
_cell.angle_gamma   90.00
#
_symmetry.space_group_name_H-M   'P 1'
#
loop_
_entity.id
_entity.type
_entity.pdbx_description
1 polymer ?
#
loop_
_entity_poly.entity_id
_entity_poly.type
_entity_poly.pdbx_seq_one_letter_code
_entity_poly.pdbx_strand_id
1 'polypeptide(L)'
;MIKNDYLKIISFTGFGFASGLPYVLILITLTAWLRDVGIDLSLIGFISWISLAYSIKFLWAPFIDRFSIPFFNIFGLRRSWIVLMQIIIIISLYILSTINPITNLSFFAFIALIIALAGSIQDIAIDAYRIESAKLEDQGNLAAGYQFGYRIAILVGSSLALIIAANFSWSFAYQLMALIFFVNIVVSMLISSCLLYTSDAADEP
;
A
#
# COMPACT_ATOMS: atom_id res chain seq x y z
N MET A 1 0.48 11.42 27.59
CA MET A 1 -0.33 12.01 26.51
C MET A 1 0.53 12.29 25.27
N ILE A 2 1.48 13.20 25.31
CA ILE A 2 2.32 13.60 24.14
C ILE A 2 3.03 12.43 23.43
N LYS A 3 3.56 11.45 24.14
CA LYS A 3 4.29 10.31 23.55
C LYS A 3 3.40 9.42 22.67
N ASN A 4 2.13 9.22 23.03
CA ASN A 4 1.18 8.42 22.28
C ASN A 4 0.77 9.10 20.96
N ASP A 5 0.70 10.43 20.93
CA ASP A 5 0.29 11.17 19.75
C ASP A 5 1.37 11.12 18.67
N TYR A 6 2.66 11.22 19.04
CA TYR A 6 3.77 11.04 18.09
C TYR A 6 3.80 9.62 17.51
N LEU A 7 3.57 8.59 18.33
CA LEU A 7 3.54 7.21 17.85
C LEU A 7 2.38 6.98 16.88
N LYS A 8 1.22 7.58 17.11
CA LYS A 8 0.10 7.54 16.18
C LYS A 8 0.47 8.18 14.83
N ILE A 9 1.06 9.39 14.86
CA ILE A 9 1.49 10.09 13.64
C ILE A 9 2.50 9.24 12.85
N ILE A 10 3.50 8.65 13.51
CA ILE A 10 4.50 7.77 12.87
C ILE A 10 3.83 6.53 12.26
N SER A 11 2.88 5.91 12.98
CA SER A 11 2.12 4.76 12.47
C SER A 11 1.35 5.14 11.20
N PHE A 12 0.65 6.29 11.20
CA PHE A 12 -0.08 6.76 10.02
C PHE A 12 0.83 7.22 8.88
N THR A 13 2.05 7.70 9.17
CA THR A 13 3.09 7.92 8.16
C THR A 13 3.45 6.60 7.47
N GLY A 14 3.62 5.51 8.22
CA GLY A 14 3.83 4.18 7.66
C GLY A 14 2.65 3.67 6.82
N PHE A 15 1.43 3.88 7.26
CA PHE A 15 0.23 3.52 6.47
C PHE A 15 0.09 4.38 5.21
N GLY A 16 0.43 5.68 5.27
CA GLY A 16 0.50 6.52 4.09
C GLY A 16 1.53 6.03 3.07
N PHE A 17 2.70 5.62 3.54
CA PHE A 17 3.71 4.99 2.69
C PHE A 17 3.19 3.70 2.06
N ALA A 18 2.52 2.85 2.84
CA ALA A 18 1.92 1.61 2.35
C ALA A 18 0.83 1.84 1.28
N SER A 19 0.08 2.94 1.36
CA SER A 19 -0.89 3.33 0.33
C SER A 19 -0.23 3.87 -0.94
N GLY A 20 0.78 4.72 -0.80
CA GLY A 20 1.41 5.41 -1.92
C GLY A 20 2.30 4.51 -2.77
N LEU A 21 3.02 3.55 -2.17
CA LEU A 21 4.02 2.76 -2.88
C LEU A 21 3.41 1.87 -3.98
N PRO A 22 2.39 1.03 -3.73
CA PRO A 22 1.76 0.23 -4.78
C PRO A 22 1.16 1.11 -5.88
N TYR A 23 0.54 2.21 -5.51
CA TYR A 23 -0.06 3.15 -6.44
C TYR A 23 0.97 3.67 -7.45
N VAL A 24 2.09 4.22 -6.98
CA VAL A 24 3.11 4.79 -7.87
C VAL A 24 3.85 3.71 -8.67
N LEU A 25 4.09 2.53 -8.09
CA LEU A 25 4.73 1.42 -8.80
C LEU A 25 3.90 0.95 -9.99
N ILE A 26 2.57 0.91 -9.86
CA ILE A 26 1.68 0.45 -10.93
C ILE A 26 1.39 1.54 -11.96
N LEU A 27 1.25 2.80 -11.56
CA LEU A 27 0.85 3.87 -12.49
C LEU A 27 2.03 4.51 -13.21
N ILE A 28 3.14 4.74 -12.50
CA ILE A 28 4.28 5.48 -13.03
C ILE A 28 5.41 4.53 -13.42
N THR A 29 5.88 3.73 -12.47
CA THR A 29 7.08 2.92 -12.64
C THR A 29 6.87 1.75 -13.57
N LEU A 30 5.68 1.11 -13.52
CA LEU A 30 5.30 0.05 -14.46
C LEU A 30 5.28 0.55 -15.91
N THR A 31 4.72 1.73 -16.13
CA THR A 31 4.66 2.36 -17.46
C THR A 31 6.06 2.62 -18.00
N ALA A 32 6.97 3.10 -17.14
CA ALA A 32 8.37 3.28 -17.50
C ALA A 32 9.05 1.95 -17.86
N TRP A 33 8.83 0.89 -17.07
CA TRP A 33 9.35 -0.45 -17.36
C TRP A 33 8.87 -0.97 -18.71
N LEU A 34 7.54 -0.94 -18.96
CA LEU A 34 6.97 -1.41 -20.23
C LEU A 34 7.52 -0.62 -21.43
N ARG A 35 7.72 0.69 -21.24
CA ARG A 35 8.30 1.54 -22.28
C ARG A 35 9.77 1.20 -22.57
N ASP A 36 10.55 0.98 -21.54
CA ASP A 36 11.99 0.66 -21.62
C ASP A 36 12.23 -0.68 -22.35
N VAL A 37 11.39 -1.67 -22.11
CA VAL A 37 11.47 -2.99 -22.81
C VAL A 37 10.82 -2.99 -24.20
N GLY A 38 10.35 -1.86 -24.70
CA GLY A 38 9.85 -1.69 -26.06
C GLY A 38 8.41 -2.12 -26.30
N ILE A 39 7.58 -2.20 -25.26
CA ILE A 39 6.14 -2.46 -25.44
C ILE A 39 5.49 -1.27 -26.14
N ASP A 40 4.57 -1.55 -27.06
CA ASP A 40 3.85 -0.56 -27.83
C ASP A 40 3.03 0.39 -26.95
N LEU A 41 3.01 1.68 -27.30
CA LEU A 41 2.31 2.72 -26.53
C LEU A 41 0.81 2.48 -26.41
N SER A 42 0.19 1.89 -27.41
CA SER A 42 -1.23 1.55 -27.38
C SER A 42 -1.52 0.49 -26.33
N LEU A 43 -0.66 -0.53 -26.20
CA LEU A 43 -0.77 -1.57 -25.19
C LEU A 43 -0.51 -1.00 -23.78
N ILE A 44 0.48 -0.12 -23.63
CA ILE A 44 0.73 0.59 -22.37
C ILE A 44 -0.51 1.42 -21.99
N GLY A 45 -1.14 2.10 -22.95
CA GLY A 45 -2.39 2.82 -22.75
C GLY A 45 -3.51 1.94 -22.20
N PHE A 46 -3.71 0.74 -22.77
CA PHE A 46 -4.69 -0.23 -22.25
C PHE A 46 -4.35 -0.70 -20.84
N ILE A 47 -3.09 -1.01 -20.56
CA ILE A 47 -2.65 -1.43 -19.23
C ILE A 47 -2.86 -0.30 -18.19
N SER A 48 -2.74 0.95 -18.59
CA SER A 48 -2.98 2.10 -17.70
C SER A 48 -4.43 2.18 -17.19
N TRP A 49 -5.39 1.50 -17.83
CA TRP A 49 -6.76 1.38 -17.32
C TRP A 49 -6.85 0.64 -15.99
N ILE A 50 -5.81 -0.08 -15.59
CA ILE A 50 -5.67 -0.67 -14.25
C ILE A 50 -5.84 0.41 -13.17
N SER A 51 -5.49 1.67 -13.44
CA SER A 51 -5.72 2.81 -12.55
C SER A 51 -7.18 3.03 -12.17
N LEU A 52 -8.13 2.57 -13.01
CA LEU A 52 -9.56 2.65 -12.70
C LEU A 52 -9.91 1.90 -11.40
N ALA A 53 -9.13 0.87 -11.02
CA ALA A 53 -9.32 0.16 -9.74
C ALA A 53 -9.29 1.12 -8.53
N TYR A 54 -8.46 2.17 -8.60
CA TYR A 54 -8.41 3.22 -7.57
C TYR A 54 -9.57 4.21 -7.67
N SER A 55 -10.06 4.48 -8.88
CA SER A 55 -11.18 5.41 -9.09
C SER A 55 -12.52 4.84 -8.62
N ILE A 56 -12.69 3.50 -8.78
CA ILE A 56 -13.92 2.80 -8.39
C ILE A 56 -13.86 2.22 -6.97
N LYS A 57 -12.86 2.61 -6.17
CA LYS A 57 -12.64 2.07 -4.82
C LYS A 57 -13.88 2.16 -3.91
N PHE A 58 -14.75 3.15 -4.12
CA PHE A 58 -16.00 3.32 -3.35
C PHE A 58 -16.93 2.10 -3.43
N LEU A 59 -16.83 1.29 -4.49
CA LEU A 59 -17.63 0.07 -4.64
C LEU A 59 -17.26 -1.01 -3.61
N TRP A 60 -16.00 -1.02 -3.15
CA TRP A 60 -15.50 -2.00 -2.20
C TRP A 60 -15.79 -1.62 -0.75
N ALA A 61 -16.04 -0.33 -0.46
CA ALA A 61 -16.24 0.15 0.90
C ALA A 61 -17.35 -0.60 1.65
N PRO A 62 -18.56 -0.86 1.09
CA PRO A 62 -19.60 -1.60 1.79
C PRO A 62 -19.22 -3.06 2.12
N PHE A 63 -18.34 -3.67 1.32
CA PHE A 63 -17.85 -5.03 1.58
C PHE A 63 -16.88 -5.04 2.75
N ILE A 64 -15.94 -4.10 2.78
CA ILE A 64 -14.94 -3.98 3.85
C ILE A 64 -15.62 -3.67 5.20
N ASP A 65 -16.73 -2.93 5.18
CA ASP A 65 -17.50 -2.58 6.38
C ASP A 65 -18.29 -3.75 6.95
N ARG A 66 -18.73 -4.70 6.12
CA ARG A 66 -19.62 -5.78 6.50
C ARG A 66 -18.92 -7.10 6.76
N PHE A 67 -17.83 -7.40 6.05
CA PHE A 67 -17.18 -8.70 6.11
C PHE A 67 -15.94 -8.67 6.99
N SER A 68 -15.96 -9.49 8.06
CA SER A 68 -14.77 -9.79 8.87
C SER A 68 -13.99 -10.95 8.25
N ILE A 69 -12.66 -10.89 8.30
CA ILE A 69 -11.78 -11.94 7.80
C ILE A 69 -11.53 -12.93 8.95
N PRO A 70 -12.06 -14.17 8.90
CA PRO A 70 -12.13 -15.06 10.06
C PRO A 70 -10.75 -15.42 10.64
N PHE A 71 -9.70 -15.53 9.83
CA PHE A 71 -8.35 -15.89 10.30
C PHE A 71 -7.57 -14.72 10.94
N PHE A 72 -7.99 -13.48 10.68
CA PHE A 72 -7.29 -12.27 11.13
C PHE A 72 -8.06 -11.46 12.18
N ASN A 73 -9.15 -12.01 12.72
CA ASN A 73 -9.99 -11.31 13.71
C ASN A 73 -9.25 -10.84 14.97
N ILE A 74 -8.08 -11.44 15.27
CA ILE A 74 -7.19 -11.04 16.37
C ILE A 74 -6.74 -9.57 16.26
N PHE A 75 -6.68 -9.03 15.05
CA PHE A 75 -6.25 -7.65 14.79
C PHE A 75 -7.39 -6.63 14.74
N GLY A 76 -8.66 -7.08 14.82
CA GLY A 76 -9.84 -6.26 14.59
C GLY A 76 -10.16 -6.10 13.10
N LEU A 77 -11.39 -5.63 12.80
CA LEU A 77 -11.97 -5.64 11.45
C LEU A 77 -11.08 -4.91 10.41
N ARG A 78 -10.71 -3.66 10.67
CA ARG A 78 -9.97 -2.82 9.71
C ARG A 78 -8.54 -3.30 9.47
N ARG A 79 -7.84 -3.63 10.55
CA ARG A 79 -6.45 -4.10 10.47
C ARG A 79 -6.33 -5.44 9.78
N SER A 80 -7.34 -6.31 9.91
CA SER A 80 -7.39 -7.59 9.19
C SER A 80 -7.37 -7.39 7.68
N TRP A 81 -8.17 -6.46 7.18
CA TRP A 81 -8.16 -6.10 5.76
C TRP A 81 -6.84 -5.49 5.32
N ILE A 82 -6.27 -4.58 6.13
CA ILE A 82 -4.97 -3.97 5.83
C ILE A 82 -3.90 -5.06 5.69
N VAL A 83 -3.77 -5.97 6.68
CA VAL A 83 -2.75 -7.04 6.67
C VAL A 83 -2.93 -7.96 5.47
N LEU A 84 -4.14 -8.41 5.19
CA LEU A 84 -4.42 -9.30 4.07
C LEU A 84 -4.02 -8.66 2.73
N MET A 85 -4.45 -7.42 2.49
CA MET A 85 -4.12 -6.72 1.25
C MET A 85 -2.63 -6.48 1.11
N GLN A 86 -1.94 -6.17 2.20
CA GLN A 86 -0.50 -6.01 2.21
C GLN A 86 0.25 -7.29 1.85
N ILE A 87 -0.18 -8.42 2.37
CA ILE A 87 0.39 -9.73 2.00
C ILE A 87 0.20 -10.00 0.50
N ILE A 88 -1.01 -9.74 -0.02
CA ILE A 88 -1.31 -9.90 -1.44
C ILE A 88 -0.41 -8.99 -2.30
N ILE A 89 -0.22 -7.73 -1.91
CA ILE A 89 0.63 -6.78 -2.63
C ILE A 89 2.08 -7.25 -2.65
N ILE A 90 2.65 -7.69 -1.51
CA ILE A 90 4.05 -8.17 -1.44
C ILE A 90 4.25 -9.35 -2.38
N ILE A 91 3.38 -10.37 -2.27
CA ILE A 91 3.46 -11.57 -3.10
C ILE A 91 3.34 -11.20 -4.58
N SER A 92 2.38 -10.33 -4.91
CA SER A 92 2.14 -9.91 -6.29
C SER A 92 3.29 -9.06 -6.86
N LEU A 93 3.90 -8.16 -6.08
CA LEU A 93 5.10 -7.41 -6.48
C LEU A 93 6.29 -8.34 -6.75
N TYR A 94 6.47 -9.35 -5.89
CA TYR A 94 7.53 -10.34 -6.09
C TYR A 94 7.27 -11.17 -7.35
N ILE A 95 6.05 -11.67 -7.56
CA ILE A 95 5.68 -12.40 -8.79
C ILE A 95 5.88 -11.51 -10.01
N LEU A 96 5.40 -10.26 -9.98
CA LEU A 96 5.55 -9.31 -11.08
C LEU A 96 7.02 -9.12 -11.47
N SER A 97 7.92 -9.08 -10.49
CA SER A 97 9.36 -8.93 -10.70
C SER A 97 10.00 -10.11 -11.44
N THR A 98 9.37 -11.28 -11.42
CA THR A 98 9.89 -12.49 -12.08
C THR A 98 9.34 -12.72 -13.48
N ILE A 99 8.30 -11.99 -13.88
CA ILE A 99 7.65 -12.12 -15.18
C ILE A 99 8.37 -11.26 -16.21
N ASN A 100 8.69 -11.85 -17.37
CA ASN A 100 9.14 -11.06 -18.50
C ASN A 100 7.93 -10.50 -19.28
N PRO A 101 7.72 -9.16 -19.31
CA PRO A 101 6.56 -8.55 -19.94
C PRO A 101 6.53 -8.72 -21.47
N ILE A 102 7.68 -8.96 -22.11
CA ILE A 102 7.74 -9.17 -23.56
C ILE A 102 7.09 -10.51 -23.93
N THR A 103 7.33 -11.55 -23.14
CA THR A 103 6.83 -12.90 -23.45
C THR A 103 5.44 -13.18 -22.88
N ASN A 104 5.08 -12.57 -21.74
CA ASN A 104 3.85 -12.85 -21.01
C ASN A 104 3.12 -11.58 -20.54
N LEU A 105 2.86 -10.66 -21.49
CA LEU A 105 2.24 -9.36 -21.17
C LEU A 105 0.87 -9.48 -20.48
N SER A 106 0.04 -10.45 -20.91
CA SER A 106 -1.29 -10.64 -20.32
C SER A 106 -1.22 -11.06 -18.85
N PHE A 107 -0.31 -11.98 -18.50
CA PHE A 107 -0.12 -12.41 -17.12
C PHE A 107 0.52 -11.31 -16.27
N PHE A 108 1.47 -10.55 -16.84
CA PHE A 108 2.07 -9.38 -16.21
C PHE A 108 0.99 -8.32 -15.88
N ALA A 109 0.12 -7.99 -16.84
CA ALA A 109 -0.99 -7.05 -16.62
C ALA A 109 -2.02 -7.57 -15.58
N PHE A 110 -2.28 -8.87 -15.56
CA PHE A 110 -3.16 -9.49 -14.58
C PHE A 110 -2.61 -9.36 -13.15
N ILE A 111 -1.32 -9.61 -12.94
CA ILE A 111 -0.69 -9.41 -11.62
C ILE A 111 -0.69 -7.92 -11.23
N ALA A 112 -0.42 -7.02 -12.18
CA ALA A 112 -0.51 -5.58 -11.94
C ALA A 112 -1.93 -5.15 -11.52
N LEU A 113 -2.97 -5.74 -12.12
CA LEU A 113 -4.36 -5.50 -11.73
C LEU A 113 -4.64 -5.99 -10.29
N ILE A 114 -4.11 -7.15 -9.91
CA ILE A 114 -4.24 -7.65 -8.51
C ILE A 114 -3.61 -6.66 -7.53
N ILE A 115 -2.43 -6.12 -7.83
CA ILE A 115 -1.76 -5.12 -6.97
C ILE A 115 -2.64 -3.86 -6.85
N ALA A 116 -3.19 -3.38 -7.95
CA ALA A 116 -4.04 -2.18 -7.97
C ALA A 116 -5.34 -2.38 -7.18
N LEU A 117 -6.00 -3.52 -7.34
CA LEU A 117 -7.22 -3.87 -6.58
C LEU A 117 -6.90 -3.99 -5.09
N ALA A 118 -5.86 -4.73 -4.72
CA ALA A 118 -5.44 -4.88 -3.33
C ALA A 118 -5.05 -3.53 -2.72
N GLY A 119 -4.32 -2.67 -3.44
CA GLY A 119 -3.97 -1.32 -3.01
C GLY A 119 -5.20 -0.44 -2.80
N SER A 120 -6.18 -0.50 -3.70
CA SER A 120 -7.43 0.28 -3.57
C SER A 120 -8.28 -0.16 -2.36
N ILE A 121 -8.34 -1.45 -2.10
CA ILE A 121 -9.02 -2.02 -0.91
C ILE A 121 -8.28 -1.63 0.37
N GLN A 122 -6.95 -1.73 0.36
CA GLN A 122 -6.10 -1.32 1.48
C GLN A 122 -6.32 0.15 1.84
N ASP A 123 -6.37 1.04 0.85
CA ASP A 123 -6.60 2.48 1.05
C ASP A 123 -7.88 2.76 1.83
N ILE A 124 -8.99 2.10 1.46
CA ILE A 124 -10.28 2.25 2.15
C ILE A 124 -10.15 1.77 3.61
N ALA A 125 -9.51 0.62 3.83
CA ALA A 125 -9.35 0.06 5.17
C ALA A 125 -8.48 0.98 6.06
N ILE A 126 -7.43 1.60 5.52
CA ILE A 126 -6.57 2.55 6.23
C ILE A 126 -7.33 3.85 6.52
N ASP A 127 -8.10 4.39 5.56
CA ASP A 127 -8.91 5.59 5.75
C ASP A 127 -9.94 5.38 6.87
N ALA A 128 -10.67 4.25 6.84
CA ALA A 128 -11.61 3.89 7.89
C ALA A 128 -10.91 3.73 9.26
N TYR A 129 -9.78 3.03 9.30
CA TYR A 129 -8.98 2.86 10.51
C TYR A 129 -8.50 4.20 11.08
N ARG A 130 -8.11 5.15 10.23
CA ARG A 130 -7.70 6.49 10.65
C ARG A 130 -8.84 7.24 11.34
N ILE A 131 -10.04 7.19 10.77
CA ILE A 131 -11.23 7.86 11.32
C ILE A 131 -11.60 7.26 12.69
N GLU A 132 -11.54 5.94 12.82
CA GLU A 132 -11.88 5.23 14.06
C GLU A 132 -10.81 5.37 15.17
N SER A 133 -9.54 5.67 14.80
CA SER A 133 -8.39 5.65 15.73
C SER A 133 -8.19 6.95 16.52
N ALA A 134 -8.89 8.03 16.21
CA ALA A 134 -8.65 9.33 16.85
C ALA A 134 -9.90 10.20 16.95
N LYS A 135 -9.88 11.08 17.94
CA LYS A 135 -10.89 12.13 18.12
C LYS A 135 -10.82 13.14 16.97
N LEU A 136 -11.90 13.90 16.78
CA LEU A 136 -12.01 14.89 15.71
C LEU A 136 -10.84 15.91 15.72
N GLU A 137 -10.38 16.30 16.91
CA GLU A 137 -9.29 17.25 17.12
C GLU A 137 -7.93 16.74 16.57
N ASP A 138 -7.69 15.43 16.62
CA ASP A 138 -6.44 14.80 16.21
C ASP A 138 -6.42 14.35 14.74
N GLN A 139 -7.58 14.35 14.06
CA GLN A 139 -7.70 13.86 12.69
C GLN A 139 -6.79 14.62 11.71
N GLY A 140 -6.59 15.93 11.92
CA GLY A 140 -5.70 16.76 11.11
C GLY A 140 -4.24 16.29 11.17
N ASN A 141 -3.74 15.96 12.35
CA ASN A 141 -2.37 15.50 12.58
C ASN A 141 -2.14 14.11 11.95
N LEU A 142 -3.12 13.21 12.09
CA LEU A 142 -3.04 11.87 11.48
C LEU A 142 -3.10 11.95 9.96
N ALA A 143 -3.94 12.82 9.40
CA ALA A 143 -4.01 13.06 7.97
C ALA A 143 -2.70 13.64 7.43
N ALA A 144 -2.07 14.56 8.15
CA ALA A 144 -0.77 15.13 7.79
C ALA A 144 0.33 14.05 7.78
N GLY A 145 0.40 13.19 8.83
CA GLY A 145 1.32 12.06 8.88
C GLY A 145 1.12 11.09 7.71
N TYR A 146 -0.12 10.70 7.45
CA TYR A 146 -0.47 9.85 6.32
C TYR A 146 -0.02 10.46 4.98
N GLN A 147 -0.36 11.73 4.75
CA GLN A 147 0.01 12.41 3.52
C GLN A 147 1.53 12.56 3.35
N PHE A 148 2.26 12.78 4.44
CA PHE A 148 3.72 12.82 4.43
C PHE A 148 4.31 11.47 4.01
N GLY A 149 3.85 10.37 4.61
CA GLY A 149 4.26 9.02 4.23
C GLY A 149 3.95 8.69 2.77
N TYR A 150 2.76 9.09 2.30
CA TYR A 150 2.36 8.94 0.90
C TYR A 150 3.33 9.65 -0.07
N ARG A 151 3.77 10.88 0.28
CA ARG A 151 4.74 11.62 -0.54
C ARG A 151 6.12 10.95 -0.57
N ILE A 152 6.58 10.41 0.56
CA ILE A 152 7.81 9.62 0.61
C ILE A 152 7.70 8.39 -0.29
N ALA A 153 6.57 7.69 -0.25
CA ALA A 153 6.33 6.53 -1.11
C ALA A 153 6.40 6.87 -2.61
N ILE A 154 5.87 8.03 -3.02
CA ILE A 154 5.99 8.50 -4.40
C ILE A 154 7.46 8.68 -4.78
N LEU A 155 8.26 9.30 -3.95
CA LEU A 155 9.70 9.50 -4.23
C LEU A 155 10.45 8.15 -4.31
N VAL A 156 10.17 7.25 -3.39
CA VAL A 156 10.79 5.92 -3.36
C VAL A 156 10.33 5.07 -4.56
N GLY A 157 9.05 4.98 -4.78
CA GLY A 157 8.48 4.12 -5.83
C GLY A 157 8.69 4.65 -7.25
N SER A 158 8.90 5.97 -7.44
CA SER A 158 9.27 6.51 -8.74
C SER A 158 10.78 6.70 -8.87
N SER A 159 11.35 7.68 -8.18
CA SER A 159 12.75 8.09 -8.41
C SER A 159 13.75 7.01 -8.01
N LEU A 160 13.64 6.46 -6.79
CA LEU A 160 14.57 5.42 -6.33
C LEU A 160 14.42 4.13 -7.15
N ALA A 161 13.19 3.72 -7.46
CA ALA A 161 12.94 2.53 -8.27
C ALA A 161 13.54 2.67 -9.68
N LEU A 162 13.40 3.83 -10.33
CA LEU A 162 14.00 4.09 -11.64
C LEU A 162 15.54 4.10 -11.60
N ILE A 163 16.16 4.71 -10.58
CA ILE A 163 17.60 4.69 -10.39
C ILE A 163 18.11 3.25 -10.24
N ILE A 164 17.42 2.42 -9.47
CA ILE A 164 17.80 1.03 -9.28
C ILE A 164 17.61 0.24 -10.58
N ALA A 165 16.51 0.45 -11.29
CA ALA A 165 16.26 -0.21 -12.58
C ALA A 165 17.35 0.13 -13.61
N ALA A 166 17.77 1.41 -13.68
CA ALA A 166 18.79 1.87 -14.61
C ALA A 166 20.21 1.32 -14.30
N ASN A 167 20.53 1.08 -13.02
CA ASN A 167 21.86 0.60 -12.63
C ASN A 167 21.97 -0.93 -12.50
N PHE A 168 20.84 -1.61 -12.29
CA PHE A 168 20.80 -3.07 -12.08
C PHE A 168 19.80 -3.72 -13.04
N SER A 169 18.52 -3.80 -12.66
CA SER A 169 17.45 -4.34 -13.49
C SER A 169 16.06 -3.97 -12.94
N TRP A 170 15.05 -4.03 -13.79
CA TRP A 170 13.66 -3.85 -13.39
C TRP A 170 13.19 -4.90 -12.37
N SER A 171 13.57 -6.17 -12.58
CA SER A 171 13.27 -7.25 -11.65
C SER A 171 13.82 -6.96 -10.26
N PHE A 172 15.08 -6.55 -10.16
CA PHE A 172 15.71 -6.22 -8.89
C PHE A 172 15.07 -4.98 -8.23
N ALA A 173 14.70 -3.97 -9.02
CA ALA A 173 14.01 -2.79 -8.51
C ALA A 173 12.68 -3.17 -7.83
N TYR A 174 11.84 -3.99 -8.48
CA TYR A 174 10.57 -4.44 -7.91
C TYR A 174 10.72 -5.36 -6.71
N GLN A 175 11.74 -6.24 -6.70
CA GLN A 175 12.07 -7.07 -5.53
C GLN A 175 12.45 -6.21 -4.33
N LEU A 176 13.28 -5.19 -4.55
CA LEU A 176 13.67 -4.27 -3.48
C LEU A 176 12.49 -3.44 -3.00
N MET A 177 11.59 -3.00 -3.89
CA MET A 177 10.36 -2.30 -3.50
C MET A 177 9.44 -3.21 -2.67
N ALA A 178 9.33 -4.49 -3.01
CA ALA A 178 8.58 -5.47 -2.21
C ALA A 178 9.19 -5.64 -0.80
N LEU A 179 10.52 -5.68 -0.69
CA LEU A 179 11.22 -5.75 0.59
C LEU A 179 11.02 -4.48 1.44
N ILE A 180 11.15 -3.29 0.84
CA ILE A 180 10.90 -2.01 1.52
C ILE A 180 9.46 -1.95 2.01
N PHE A 181 8.51 -2.40 1.20
CA PHE A 181 7.10 -2.47 1.57
C PHE A 181 6.87 -3.42 2.75
N PHE A 182 7.49 -4.59 2.74
CA PHE A 182 7.42 -5.55 3.84
C PHE A 182 7.95 -4.96 5.16
N VAL A 183 9.12 -4.31 5.13
CA VAL A 183 9.71 -3.67 6.32
C VAL A 183 8.78 -2.58 6.87
N ASN A 184 8.23 -1.75 5.98
CA ASN A 184 7.29 -0.70 6.39
C ASN A 184 6.05 -1.27 7.08
N ILE A 185 5.49 -2.38 6.57
CA ILE A 185 4.33 -3.04 7.16
C ILE A 185 4.62 -3.53 8.57
N VAL A 186 5.73 -4.23 8.75
CA VAL A 186 6.13 -4.77 10.06
C VAL A 186 6.24 -3.62 11.07
N VAL A 187 6.92 -2.54 10.71
CA VAL A 187 7.07 -1.37 11.58
C VAL A 187 5.72 -0.74 11.91
N SER A 188 4.87 -0.50 10.91
CA SER A 188 3.56 0.13 11.10
C SER A 188 2.63 -0.70 11.98
N MET A 189 2.65 -2.03 11.84
CA MET A 189 1.85 -2.93 12.65
C MET A 189 2.32 -3.03 14.09
N LEU A 190 3.62 -3.05 14.33
CA LEU A 190 4.20 -3.08 15.68
C LEU A 190 3.83 -1.81 16.46
N ILE A 191 3.98 -0.63 15.83
CA ILE A 191 3.63 0.64 16.47
C ILE A 191 2.14 0.70 16.77
N SER A 192 1.29 0.31 15.84
CA SER A 192 -0.15 0.31 16.00
C SER A 192 -0.62 -0.64 17.11
N SER A 193 0.01 -1.80 17.27
CA SER A 193 -0.29 -2.75 18.36
C SER A 193 0.11 -2.21 19.72
N CYS A 194 1.23 -1.51 19.81
CA CYS A 194 1.69 -0.88 21.04
C CYS A 194 0.71 0.21 21.54
N LEU A 195 0.09 0.94 20.61
CA LEU A 195 -0.88 2.00 20.95
C LEU A 195 -2.19 1.46 21.52
N LEU A 196 -2.69 0.32 21.02
CA LEU A 196 -3.89 -0.33 21.56
C LEU A 196 -3.67 -0.77 23.00
N TYR A 197 -2.54 -1.41 23.30
CA TYR A 197 -2.22 -1.91 24.64
C TYR A 197 -2.13 -0.78 25.69
N THR A 198 -1.63 0.40 25.29
CA THR A 198 -1.54 1.55 26.20
C THR A 198 -2.87 2.26 26.43
N SER A 199 -3.84 2.15 25.51
CA SER A 199 -5.19 2.69 25.68
C SER A 199 -5.98 1.86 26.68
N ASP A 200 -5.97 0.54 26.56
CA ASP A 200 -6.69 -0.37 27.45
C ASP A 200 -6.18 -0.29 28.91
N ALA A 201 -4.87 -0.07 29.09
CA ALA A 201 -4.26 0.10 30.40
C ALA A 201 -4.58 1.45 31.10
N ALA A 202 -5.04 2.45 30.35
CA ALA A 202 -5.40 3.76 30.87
C ALA A 202 -6.88 3.86 31.30
N ASP A 203 -7.71 2.91 30.88
CA ASP A 203 -9.15 2.85 31.17
C ASP A 203 -9.49 1.88 32.32
N GLU A 204 -8.50 1.23 32.95
CA GLU A 204 -8.72 0.48 34.19
C GLU A 204 -8.73 1.44 35.40
N PRO A 205 -9.80 1.41 36.25
CA PRO A 205 -10.00 2.30 37.38
C PRO A 205 -9.02 2.06 38.53
#